data_77dd0d1b03234e1c18247ec1cba8e64d
#
_entry.id   77dd0d1b03234e1c18247ec1cba8e64d
#
_cell.length_a   1.000
_cell.length_b   1.000
_cell.length_c   1.000
_cell.angle_alpha   90.00
_cell.angle_beta   90.00
_cell.angle_gamma   90.00
#
_symmetry.space_group_name_H-M   'P 1'
#
loop_
_entity.id
_entity.type
_entity.pdbx_description
1 polymer ?
#
loop_
_entity_poly.entity_id
_entity_poly.type
_entity_poly.pdbx_seq_one_letter_code
_entity_poly.pdbx_strand_id
1 'polypeptide(L)'
;SEHPELDFSDSRHVLKHGKKGKKSVNLTSLSHLRLARSKDGIHFTVEDYPAVFPIAEEESWGMEDPRITQIGDTYYINYTSVTENGPATSLMSTKDFKDYTRHGIIFAPENKDVTIFPQKIGGMYVAFNRPVPCGIGNPEMWLAKSPDLIHWGEQKHLCGISDESEESWD
;
A
#
# COMPACT_ATOMS: atom_id res chain seq x y z
N SER A 1 6.70 26.69 19.47
CA SER A 1 7.07 25.35 18.95
C SER A 1 8.56 25.35 18.67
N GLU A 2 9.25 24.23 18.90
CA GLU A 2 10.68 24.07 18.63
C GLU A 2 10.97 24.09 17.12
N HIS A 3 9.96 23.93 16.27
CA HIS A 3 10.04 23.89 14.82
C HIS A 3 8.98 24.82 14.18
N PRO A 4 9.22 26.14 14.19
CA PRO A 4 8.26 27.12 13.67
C PRO A 4 8.03 27.04 12.16
N GLU A 5 8.91 26.37 11.42
CA GLU A 5 8.79 26.12 10.00
C GLU A 5 7.79 25.00 9.63
N LEU A 6 7.36 24.22 10.64
CA LEU A 6 6.42 23.11 10.44
C LEU A 6 4.99 23.54 10.79
N ASP A 7 4.06 23.12 9.96
CA ASP A 7 2.63 23.33 10.12
C ASP A 7 1.94 22.00 10.39
N PHE A 8 1.28 21.91 11.53
CA PHE A 8 0.53 20.74 12.01
C PHE A 8 -0.98 20.98 11.95
N SER A 9 -1.45 21.94 11.18
CA SER A 9 -2.88 22.22 11.04
C SER A 9 -3.64 21.16 10.24
N ASP A 10 -2.93 20.41 9.39
CA ASP A 10 -3.49 19.27 8.68
C ASP A 10 -3.51 18.04 9.60
N SER A 11 -4.62 17.29 9.59
CA SER A 11 -4.80 16.12 10.46
C SER A 11 -3.99 14.90 10.02
N ARG A 12 -3.52 14.88 8.77
CA ARG A 12 -2.82 13.74 8.16
C ARG A 12 -1.37 14.04 7.81
N HIS A 13 -1.02 15.31 7.57
CA HIS A 13 0.27 15.73 7.05
C HIS A 13 0.96 16.74 7.94
N VAL A 14 2.25 16.56 8.14
CA VAL A 14 3.16 17.61 8.62
C VAL A 14 3.63 18.38 7.40
N LEU A 15 3.28 19.67 7.33
CA LEU A 15 3.57 20.51 6.17
C LEU A 15 4.73 21.46 6.49
N LYS A 16 5.55 21.76 5.50
CA LYS A 16 6.59 22.78 5.55
C LYS A 16 6.31 23.85 4.51
N HIS A 17 6.35 25.11 4.94
CA HIS A 17 6.20 26.26 4.06
C HIS A 17 7.48 26.44 3.20
N GLY A 18 7.33 26.48 1.90
CA GLY A 18 8.40 26.74 0.95
C GLY A 18 8.06 27.84 -0.04
N LYS A 19 9.04 28.27 -0.84
CA LYS A 19 8.84 29.33 -1.87
C LYS A 19 7.77 29.00 -2.91
N LYS A 20 7.45 27.72 -3.11
CA LYS A 20 6.45 27.22 -4.09
C LYS A 20 5.14 26.78 -3.44
N GLY A 21 4.92 27.08 -2.13
CA GLY A 21 3.75 26.66 -1.38
C GLY A 21 4.10 25.69 -0.25
N LYS A 22 3.08 25.00 0.28
CA LYS A 22 3.23 23.99 1.33
C LYS A 22 3.61 22.65 0.70
N LYS A 23 4.59 21.95 1.28
CA LYS A 23 4.99 20.59 0.93
C LYS A 23 4.80 19.70 2.15
N SER A 24 4.22 18.51 1.97
CA SER A 24 4.22 17.46 2.99
C SER A 24 5.66 16.99 3.21
N VAL A 25 6.08 16.93 4.48
CA VAL A 25 7.42 16.48 4.88
C VAL A 25 7.38 15.27 5.79
N ASN A 26 6.20 14.93 6.30
CA ASN A 26 5.93 13.69 7.04
C ASN A 26 4.42 13.52 7.20
N LEU A 27 4.00 12.34 7.66
CA LEU A 27 2.66 12.10 8.17
C LEU A 27 2.59 12.44 9.66
N THR A 28 1.40 12.77 10.15
CA THR A 28 1.16 13.08 11.56
C THR A 28 1.22 11.85 12.47
N SER A 29 1.10 10.66 11.88
CA SER A 29 1.21 9.37 12.58
C SER A 29 2.02 8.38 11.76
N LEU A 30 2.82 7.56 12.44
CA LEU A 30 3.55 6.44 11.84
C LEU A 30 2.69 5.18 11.94
N SER A 31 2.09 4.79 10.83
CA SER A 31 1.26 3.58 10.75
C SER A 31 2.11 2.32 10.83
N HIS A 32 1.58 1.28 11.47
CA HIS A 32 2.19 -0.04 11.58
C HIS A 32 1.11 -1.13 11.50
N LEU A 33 1.51 -2.38 11.27
CA LEU A 33 0.55 -3.48 11.18
C LEU A 33 0.40 -4.20 12.51
N ARG A 34 -0.84 -4.43 12.92
CA ARG A 34 -1.20 -5.27 14.07
C ARG A 34 -1.93 -6.51 13.59
N LEU A 35 -1.70 -7.62 14.28
CA LEU A 35 -2.35 -8.87 13.96
C LEU A 35 -3.69 -8.98 14.70
N ALA A 36 -4.75 -9.27 13.95
CA ALA A 36 -6.06 -9.60 14.48
C ALA A 36 -6.40 -11.06 14.16
N ARG A 37 -6.90 -11.80 15.12
CA ARG A 37 -7.27 -13.21 14.98
C ARG A 37 -8.72 -13.45 15.32
N SER A 38 -9.36 -14.35 14.58
CA SER A 38 -10.72 -14.78 14.82
C SER A 38 -10.85 -16.28 14.61
N LYS A 39 -11.80 -16.91 15.30
CA LYS A 39 -12.20 -18.31 15.10
C LYS A 39 -13.46 -18.44 14.24
N ASP A 40 -14.25 -17.39 14.15
CA ASP A 40 -15.57 -17.37 13.50
C ASP A 40 -15.68 -16.34 12.36
N GLY A 41 -14.64 -15.53 12.14
CA GLY A 41 -14.63 -14.48 11.13
C GLY A 41 -15.44 -13.22 11.50
N ILE A 42 -16.01 -13.17 12.70
CA ILE A 42 -16.86 -12.09 13.20
C ILE A 42 -16.24 -11.40 14.41
N HIS A 43 -15.82 -12.19 15.40
CA HIS A 43 -15.23 -11.69 16.64
C HIS A 43 -13.70 -11.76 16.54
N PHE A 44 -13.05 -10.60 16.50
CA PHE A 44 -11.60 -10.49 16.38
C PHE A 44 -10.94 -10.04 17.68
N THR A 45 -9.84 -10.67 18.02
CA THR A 45 -8.91 -10.22 19.04
C THR A 45 -7.69 -9.61 18.37
N VAL A 46 -7.39 -8.35 18.66
CA VAL A 46 -6.23 -7.63 18.14
C VAL A 46 -5.10 -7.74 19.14
N GLU A 47 -3.92 -8.13 18.69
CA GLU A 47 -2.71 -8.20 19.51
C GLU A 47 -2.28 -6.79 19.97
N ASP A 48 -1.78 -6.65 21.20
CA ASP A 48 -1.44 -5.34 21.78
C ASP A 48 -0.18 -4.71 21.16
N TYR A 49 0.68 -5.52 20.54
CA TYR A 49 1.94 -5.09 19.95
C TYR A 49 1.88 -5.10 18.41
N PRO A 50 2.67 -4.26 17.75
CA PRO A 50 2.85 -4.34 16.30
C PRO A 50 3.36 -5.72 15.87
N ALA A 51 2.68 -6.36 14.93
CA ALA A 51 3.18 -7.56 14.28
C ALA A 51 4.30 -7.21 13.28
N VAL A 52 4.13 -6.08 12.58
CA VAL A 52 5.17 -5.52 11.70
C VAL A 52 5.25 -4.02 11.94
N PHE A 53 6.46 -3.55 12.22
CA PHE A 53 6.78 -2.14 12.40
C PHE A 53 7.62 -1.63 11.22
N PRO A 54 7.41 -0.38 10.75
CA PRO A 54 8.21 0.18 9.66
C PRO A 54 9.68 0.30 10.08
N ILE A 55 10.56 -0.38 9.34
CA ILE A 55 12.02 -0.38 9.58
C ILE A 55 12.81 -0.20 8.29
N ALA A 56 12.18 -0.40 7.13
CA ALA A 56 12.81 -0.23 5.84
C ALA A 56 12.74 1.24 5.40
N GLU A 57 13.65 1.64 4.51
CA GLU A 57 13.69 3.02 3.99
C GLU A 57 12.40 3.37 3.25
N GLU A 58 11.86 2.43 2.48
CA GLU A 58 10.59 2.57 1.77
C GLU A 58 9.34 2.67 2.67
N GLU A 59 9.51 2.45 3.99
CA GLU A 59 8.44 2.52 5.00
C GLU A 59 8.61 3.75 5.93
N SER A 60 9.48 4.70 5.58
CA SER A 60 9.92 5.78 6.49
C SER A 60 8.79 6.68 7.00
N TRP A 61 7.64 6.75 6.31
CA TRP A 61 6.44 7.44 6.74
C TRP A 61 5.30 6.50 7.17
N GLY A 62 5.57 5.21 7.27
CA GLY A 62 4.63 4.19 7.72
C GLY A 62 4.25 3.16 6.68
N MET A 63 3.40 2.24 7.12
CA MET A 63 2.86 1.15 6.32
C MET A 63 1.37 0.95 6.62
N GLU A 64 0.55 0.78 5.59
CA GLU A 64 -0.91 0.76 5.70
C GLU A 64 -1.56 -0.19 4.68
N ASP A 65 -2.87 -0.43 4.83
CA ASP A 65 -3.73 -1.16 3.91
C ASP A 65 -3.19 -2.56 3.51
N PRO A 66 -2.86 -3.43 4.48
CA PRO A 66 -2.35 -4.75 4.17
C PRO A 66 -3.43 -5.63 3.54
N ARG A 67 -3.05 -6.38 2.50
CA ARG A 67 -3.89 -7.39 1.85
C ARG A 67 -3.17 -8.71 1.83
N ILE A 68 -3.79 -9.74 2.38
CA ILE A 68 -3.20 -11.07 2.56
C ILE A 68 -3.71 -12.01 1.49
N THR A 69 -2.80 -12.64 0.77
CA THR A 69 -3.10 -13.69 -0.23
C THR A 69 -2.31 -14.94 0.12
N GLN A 70 -2.99 -16.05 0.36
CA GLN A 70 -2.33 -17.33 0.58
C GLN A 70 -2.07 -18.01 -0.78
N ILE A 71 -0.82 -18.41 -1.00
CA ILE A 71 -0.39 -19.18 -2.17
C ILE A 71 0.45 -20.36 -1.67
N GLY A 72 -0.09 -21.57 -1.81
CA GLY A 72 0.52 -22.73 -1.19
C GLY A 72 0.52 -22.66 0.33
N ASP A 73 1.68 -22.83 0.94
CA ASP A 73 1.90 -22.76 2.39
C ASP A 73 2.37 -21.38 2.88
N THR A 74 2.41 -20.40 2.00
CA THR A 74 2.95 -19.07 2.26
C THR A 74 1.87 -18.01 2.14
N TYR A 75 1.84 -17.08 3.09
CA TYR A 75 1.01 -15.89 3.05
C TYR A 75 1.82 -14.73 2.52
N TYR A 76 1.40 -14.19 1.39
CA TYR A 76 1.94 -12.98 0.80
C TYR A 76 1.09 -11.80 1.23
N ILE A 77 1.74 -10.77 1.75
CA ILE A 77 1.07 -9.57 2.26
C ILE A 77 1.60 -8.40 1.45
N ASN A 78 0.79 -7.87 0.55
CA ASN A 78 1.09 -6.60 -0.05
C ASN A 78 0.48 -5.48 0.79
N TYR A 79 1.18 -4.37 0.88
CA TYR A 79 0.79 -3.23 1.70
C TYR A 79 1.27 -1.93 1.04
N THR A 80 0.66 -0.83 1.41
CA THR A 80 1.12 0.49 1.01
C THR A 80 2.27 0.91 1.92
N SER A 81 3.44 1.10 1.37
CA SER A 81 4.59 1.72 2.01
C SER A 81 4.67 3.20 1.64
N VAL A 82 4.87 4.08 2.61
CA VAL A 82 4.79 5.53 2.40
C VAL A 82 6.14 6.19 2.69
N THR A 83 6.56 7.05 1.79
CA THR A 83 7.76 7.88 1.92
C THR A 83 7.50 9.29 1.42
N GLU A 84 8.52 10.15 1.45
CA GLU A 84 8.46 11.47 0.77
C GLU A 84 8.26 11.38 -0.75
N ASN A 85 8.51 10.22 -1.36
CA ASN A 85 8.32 9.96 -2.79
C ASN A 85 6.89 9.49 -3.13
N GLY A 86 6.00 9.46 -2.14
CA GLY A 86 4.61 9.01 -2.29
C GLY A 86 4.39 7.56 -1.86
N PRO A 87 3.14 7.09 -1.94
CA PRO A 87 2.76 5.73 -1.61
C PRO A 87 3.15 4.76 -2.72
N ALA A 88 3.83 3.68 -2.34
CA ALA A 88 4.17 2.55 -3.20
C ALA A 88 3.52 1.27 -2.66
N THR A 89 3.40 0.25 -3.49
CA THR A 89 3.01 -1.08 -2.99
C THR A 89 4.24 -1.93 -2.78
N SER A 90 4.43 -2.34 -1.54
CA SER A 90 5.48 -3.28 -1.11
C SER A 90 4.91 -4.66 -0.84
N LEU A 91 5.77 -5.66 -0.81
CA LEU A 91 5.42 -7.06 -0.55
C LEU A 91 6.26 -7.63 0.60
N MET A 92 5.62 -8.39 1.45
CA MET A 92 6.27 -9.29 2.41
C MET A 92 5.61 -10.66 2.36
N SER A 93 6.27 -11.66 2.94
CA SER A 93 5.71 -13.00 3.11
C SER A 93 5.95 -13.55 4.51
N THR A 94 5.08 -14.47 4.93
CA THR A 94 5.18 -15.20 6.19
C THR A 94 4.53 -16.56 6.05
N LYS A 95 4.93 -17.52 6.91
CA LYS A 95 4.24 -18.81 7.03
C LYS A 95 3.44 -18.95 8.33
N ASP A 96 3.73 -18.13 9.32
CA ASP A 96 3.24 -18.30 10.68
C ASP A 96 2.75 -17.02 11.35
N PHE A 97 2.85 -15.87 10.66
CA PHE A 97 2.56 -14.53 11.20
C PHE A 97 3.41 -14.15 12.42
N LYS A 98 4.65 -14.70 12.51
CA LYS A 98 5.66 -14.35 13.50
C LYS A 98 6.91 -13.83 12.81
N ASP A 99 7.42 -14.59 11.83
CA ASP A 99 8.58 -14.22 11.05
C ASP A 99 8.13 -13.71 9.67
N TYR A 100 8.62 -12.52 9.30
CA TYR A 100 8.26 -11.86 8.05
C TYR A 100 9.49 -11.62 7.20
N THR A 101 9.42 -11.98 5.92
CA THR A 101 10.44 -11.67 4.92
C THR A 101 9.94 -10.54 4.03
N ARG A 102 10.63 -9.39 4.02
CA ARG A 102 10.35 -8.27 3.11
C ARG A 102 10.95 -8.54 1.75
N HIS A 103 10.19 -8.24 0.70
CA HIS A 103 10.59 -8.36 -0.70
C HIS A 103 10.79 -6.99 -1.38
N GLY A 104 10.48 -5.89 -0.66
CA GLY A 104 10.58 -4.53 -1.16
C GLY A 104 9.38 -4.09 -2.01
N ILE A 105 9.57 -3.00 -2.73
CA ILE A 105 8.55 -2.39 -3.59
C ILE A 105 8.30 -3.26 -4.83
N ILE A 106 7.04 -3.60 -5.08
CA ILE A 106 6.60 -4.35 -6.26
C ILE A 106 5.84 -3.48 -7.29
N PHE A 107 5.28 -2.35 -6.85
CA PHE A 107 4.75 -1.30 -7.73
C PHE A 107 5.23 0.06 -7.24
N ALA A 108 5.89 0.80 -8.13
CA ALA A 108 6.45 2.12 -7.85
C ALA A 108 5.37 3.17 -7.51
N PRO A 109 5.73 4.27 -6.83
CA PRO A 109 4.82 5.38 -6.55
C PRO A 109 4.29 6.06 -7.84
N GLU A 110 3.06 6.57 -7.85
CA GLU A 110 2.04 6.30 -6.83
C GLU A 110 1.19 5.13 -7.28
N ASN A 111 1.13 4.08 -6.48
CA ASN A 111 0.32 2.91 -6.77
C ASN A 111 -0.23 2.34 -5.46
N LYS A 112 -1.53 2.03 -5.45
CA LYS A 112 -2.27 1.54 -4.27
C LYS A 112 -3.22 0.41 -4.65
N ASP A 113 -3.89 -0.12 -3.62
CA ASP A 113 -5.02 -1.04 -3.73
C ASP A 113 -4.72 -2.30 -4.53
N VAL A 114 -3.47 -2.75 -4.48
CA VAL A 114 -3.05 -3.96 -5.18
C VAL A 114 -3.72 -5.18 -4.56
N THR A 115 -4.27 -6.05 -5.41
CA THR A 115 -4.86 -7.33 -5.00
C THR A 115 -4.27 -8.44 -5.86
N ILE A 116 -3.52 -9.34 -5.22
CA ILE A 116 -2.87 -10.48 -5.86
C ILE A 116 -3.84 -11.65 -5.89
N PHE A 117 -3.96 -12.33 -7.03
CA PHE A 117 -4.77 -13.55 -7.15
C PHE A 117 -4.10 -14.73 -6.43
N PRO A 118 -4.89 -15.61 -5.76
CA PRO A 118 -4.32 -16.69 -4.96
C PRO A 118 -3.75 -17.86 -5.78
N GLN A 119 -3.87 -17.82 -7.10
CA GLN A 119 -3.38 -18.83 -8.03
C GLN A 119 -2.92 -18.23 -9.34
N LYS A 120 -2.04 -18.94 -10.04
CA LYS A 120 -1.60 -18.54 -11.37
C LYS A 120 -2.73 -18.66 -12.39
N ILE A 121 -2.80 -17.69 -13.29
CA ILE A 121 -3.69 -17.67 -14.45
C ILE A 121 -2.83 -17.68 -15.70
N GLY A 122 -2.97 -18.71 -16.53
CA GLY A 122 -2.11 -18.88 -17.72
C GLY A 122 -0.62 -19.02 -17.40
N GLY A 123 -0.29 -19.61 -16.24
CA GLY A 123 1.10 -19.83 -15.81
C GLY A 123 1.76 -18.64 -15.11
N MET A 124 1.10 -17.50 -15.06
CA MET A 124 1.59 -16.26 -14.43
C MET A 124 0.79 -15.91 -13.19
N TYR A 125 1.41 -15.27 -12.20
CA TYR A 125 0.67 -14.55 -11.16
C TYR A 125 0.02 -13.31 -11.77
N VAL A 126 -1.14 -12.94 -11.25
CA VAL A 126 -1.94 -11.82 -11.73
C VAL A 126 -2.28 -10.93 -10.53
N ALA A 127 -2.29 -9.65 -10.75
CA ALA A 127 -2.76 -8.68 -9.76
C ALA A 127 -3.59 -7.59 -10.42
N PHE A 128 -4.57 -7.08 -9.67
CA PHE A 128 -5.13 -5.77 -9.93
C PHE A 128 -4.31 -4.72 -9.19
N ASN A 129 -4.11 -3.57 -9.80
CA ASN A 129 -3.45 -2.44 -9.19
C ASN A 129 -4.11 -1.13 -9.62
N ARG A 130 -3.87 -0.07 -8.86
CA ARG A 130 -4.44 1.25 -9.11
C ARG A 130 -3.34 2.32 -9.10
N PRO A 131 -2.72 2.60 -10.25
CA PRO A 131 -1.83 3.74 -10.36
C PRO A 131 -2.61 5.05 -10.19
N VAL A 132 -1.96 6.04 -9.60
CA VAL A 132 -2.51 7.38 -9.36
C VAL A 132 -1.78 8.37 -10.27
N PRO A 133 -2.32 8.67 -11.46
CA PRO A 133 -1.65 9.56 -12.41
C PRO A 133 -1.67 11.00 -11.93
N CYS A 134 -0.56 11.72 -12.15
CA CYS A 134 -0.47 13.16 -11.94
C CYS A 134 -0.75 13.91 -13.24
N GLY A 135 -1.90 14.56 -13.35
CA GLY A 135 -2.25 15.51 -14.40
C GLY A 135 -3.07 14.97 -15.56
N ILE A 136 -2.79 13.80 -16.12
CA ILE A 136 -3.57 13.19 -17.22
C ILE A 136 -4.06 11.81 -16.79
N GLY A 137 -5.37 11.55 -16.97
CA GLY A 137 -6.03 10.30 -16.59
C GLY A 137 -6.57 10.33 -15.16
N ASN A 138 -7.21 9.24 -14.78
CA ASN A 138 -7.83 9.03 -13.47
C ASN A 138 -7.20 7.83 -12.76
N PRO A 139 -7.34 7.71 -11.44
CA PRO A 139 -6.99 6.49 -10.71
C PRO A 139 -7.93 5.36 -11.10
N GLU A 140 -7.50 4.48 -11.98
CA GLU A 140 -8.31 3.41 -12.56
C GLU A 140 -7.69 2.05 -12.30
N MET A 141 -8.49 0.99 -12.47
CA MET A 141 -8.03 -0.37 -12.24
C MET A 141 -7.25 -0.91 -13.42
N TRP A 142 -6.08 -1.42 -13.14
CA TRP A 142 -5.19 -2.05 -14.09
C TRP A 142 -4.91 -3.50 -13.69
N LEU A 143 -4.63 -4.34 -14.67
CA LEU A 143 -4.13 -5.70 -14.49
C LEU A 143 -2.64 -5.72 -14.76
N ALA A 144 -1.91 -6.46 -13.93
CA ALA A 144 -0.49 -6.75 -14.11
C ALA A 144 -0.24 -8.26 -14.01
N LYS A 145 0.84 -8.74 -14.63
CA LYS A 145 1.30 -10.11 -14.52
C LYS A 145 2.72 -10.21 -14.00
N SER A 146 3.03 -11.31 -13.31
CA SER A 146 4.34 -11.58 -12.77
C SER A 146 4.70 -13.07 -12.87
N PRO A 147 5.92 -13.45 -13.19
CA PRO A 147 6.38 -14.84 -13.12
C PRO A 147 6.66 -15.30 -11.67
N ASP A 148 6.93 -14.37 -10.73
CA ASP A 148 7.56 -14.64 -9.44
C ASP A 148 7.03 -13.83 -8.26
N LEU A 149 5.97 -13.01 -8.44
CA LEU A 149 5.37 -12.07 -7.47
C LEU A 149 6.19 -10.79 -7.20
N ILE A 150 7.39 -10.70 -7.73
CA ILE A 150 8.30 -9.56 -7.52
C ILE A 150 8.35 -8.66 -8.76
N HIS A 151 8.53 -9.28 -9.94
CA HIS A 151 8.66 -8.56 -11.20
C HIS A 151 7.30 -8.50 -11.90
N TRP A 152 6.66 -7.33 -11.86
CA TRP A 152 5.33 -7.11 -12.44
C TRP A 152 5.42 -6.34 -13.76
N GLY A 153 4.72 -6.85 -14.77
CA GLY A 153 4.68 -6.27 -16.11
C GLY A 153 3.37 -6.59 -16.83
N GLU A 154 3.37 -6.53 -18.15
CA GLU A 154 2.20 -6.73 -19.01
C GLU A 154 0.97 -5.93 -18.52
N GLN A 155 1.20 -4.66 -18.17
CA GLN A 155 0.18 -3.78 -17.62
C GLN A 155 -0.95 -3.56 -18.64
N LYS A 156 -2.21 -3.77 -18.22
CA LYS A 156 -3.40 -3.54 -19.04
C LYS A 156 -4.45 -2.79 -18.24
N HIS A 157 -4.95 -1.70 -18.82
CA HIS A 157 -6.13 -1.02 -18.30
C HIS A 157 -7.33 -1.97 -18.36
N LEU A 158 -8.13 -2.01 -17.29
CA LEU A 158 -9.34 -2.85 -17.20
C LEU A 158 -10.60 -2.01 -17.20
N CYS A 159 -10.75 -1.12 -16.24
CA CYS A 159 -11.93 -0.31 -16.07
C CYS A 159 -11.62 0.89 -15.18
N GLY A 160 -12.49 1.88 -15.24
CA GLY A 160 -12.51 3.05 -14.40
C GLY A 160 -13.95 3.47 -14.09
N ILE A 161 -14.09 4.60 -13.43
CA ILE A 161 -15.39 5.25 -13.25
C ILE A 161 -15.82 5.77 -14.62
N SER A 162 -17.02 5.43 -15.07
CA SER A 162 -17.58 6.03 -16.29
C SER A 162 -17.84 7.52 -16.04
N ASP A 163 -17.61 8.35 -17.06
CA ASP A 163 -17.90 9.80 -17.00
C ASP A 163 -19.39 10.11 -16.69
N GLU A 164 -20.27 9.11 -16.71
CA GLU A 164 -21.69 9.19 -16.39
C GLU A 164 -21.99 8.99 -14.90
N SER A 165 -21.03 8.55 -14.08
CA SER A 165 -21.22 8.43 -12.64
C SER A 165 -20.82 9.74 -11.95
N GLU A 166 -21.76 10.41 -11.30
CA GLU A 166 -21.48 11.55 -10.40
C GLU A 166 -20.79 11.10 -9.08
N GLU A 167 -20.45 9.83 -8.95
CA GLU A 167 -19.78 9.29 -7.77
C GLU A 167 -18.28 9.53 -7.88
N SER A 168 -17.80 10.52 -7.13
CA SER A 168 -16.37 10.71 -6.87
C SER A 168 -15.89 9.65 -5.89
N TRP A 169 -14.68 9.15 -6.09
CA TRP A 169 -13.96 8.42 -5.06
C TRP A 169 -13.46 9.41 -4.01
N ASP A 170 -14.14 9.47 -2.87
CA ASP A 170 -13.65 10.14 -1.66
C ASP A 170 -12.71 9.22 -0.87
#